data_3764c6e7cf24f491a973ff35dd156391
#
_entry.id   3764c6e7cf24f491a973ff35dd156391
#
_cell.length_a   1.000
_cell.length_b   1.000
_cell.length_c   1.000
_cell.angle_alpha   90.00
_cell.angle_beta   90.00
_cell.angle_gamma   90.00
#
_symmetry.space_group_name_H-M   'P 1'
#
loop_
_entity.id
_entity.type
_entity.pdbx_description
1 polymer ?
#
loop_
_entity_poly.entity_id
_entity_poly.type
_entity_poly.pdbx_seq_one_letter_code
_entity_poly.pdbx_strand_id
1 'polypeptide(L)'
;MSLADVKKSATERMAKSIDTLKADLAKVRTGRAHTGILDHIQVDYYGSPTALTQVANVTLIDARTIGVQPWEKKMLNTIEKAIRDSDLGLNPSSQGDVIRVPTPALTEERRKEMVKLVKGEAEDAKIAIRNIRRDANETLKKMVKDKACSEDDERRSSEEIQKLTDKCVADVDKLVAEKEKEVLTV
;
A
#
# COMPACT_ATOMS: atom_id res chain seq x y z
N MET A 1 -5.30 22.76 26.73
CA MET A 1 -5.21 22.44 25.30
C MET A 1 -5.26 23.77 24.55
N SER A 2 -4.29 24.07 23.72
CA SER A 2 -4.26 25.32 22.93
C SER A 2 -4.86 25.10 21.54
N LEU A 3 -5.22 26.19 20.84
CA LEU A 3 -5.66 26.12 19.43
C LEU A 3 -4.62 25.45 18.54
N ALA A 4 -3.33 25.70 18.81
CA ALA A 4 -2.21 25.08 18.12
C ALA A 4 -2.17 23.55 18.35
N ASP A 5 -2.48 23.09 19.55
CA ASP A 5 -2.53 21.65 19.88
C ASP A 5 -3.65 20.94 19.13
N VAL A 6 -4.83 21.58 19.02
CA VAL A 6 -5.97 21.02 18.26
C VAL A 6 -5.60 20.86 16.78
N LYS A 7 -5.01 21.89 16.17
CA LYS A 7 -4.57 21.88 14.78
C LYS A 7 -3.49 20.84 14.56
N LYS A 8 -2.48 20.76 15.44
CA LYS A 8 -1.39 19.79 15.37
C LYS A 8 -1.93 18.37 15.44
N SER A 9 -2.80 18.07 16.41
CA SER A 9 -3.44 16.79 16.57
C SER A 9 -4.26 16.38 15.32
N ALA A 10 -5.05 17.32 14.76
CA ALA A 10 -5.79 17.07 13.54
C ALA A 10 -4.86 16.75 12.36
N THR A 11 -3.77 17.50 12.20
CA THR A 11 -2.78 17.29 11.14
C THR A 11 -2.13 15.92 11.24
N GLU A 12 -1.67 15.54 12.44
CA GLU A 12 -1.02 14.24 12.67
C GLU A 12 -1.98 13.07 12.44
N ARG A 13 -3.22 13.18 12.92
CA ARG A 13 -4.25 12.15 12.72
C ARG A 13 -4.64 11.99 11.25
N MET A 14 -4.80 13.09 10.51
CA MET A 14 -5.11 13.05 9.08
C MET A 14 -3.94 12.47 8.27
N ALA A 15 -2.70 12.85 8.58
CA ALA A 15 -1.51 12.27 7.96
C ALA A 15 -1.45 10.76 8.18
N LYS A 16 -1.70 10.30 9.40
CA LYS A 16 -1.74 8.86 9.72
C LYS A 16 -2.83 8.12 8.94
N SER A 17 -3.99 8.74 8.70
CA SER A 17 -5.04 8.15 7.86
C SER A 17 -4.58 7.98 6.41
N ILE A 18 -3.84 8.95 5.87
CA ILE A 18 -3.25 8.85 4.53
C ILE A 18 -2.18 7.76 4.47
N ASP A 19 -1.34 7.65 5.49
CA ASP A 19 -0.30 6.61 5.54
C ASP A 19 -0.91 5.20 5.66
N THR A 20 -2.00 5.06 6.41
CA THR A 20 -2.78 3.81 6.46
C THR A 20 -3.32 3.46 5.08
N LEU A 21 -3.94 4.43 4.38
CA LEU A 21 -4.42 4.23 3.01
C LEU A 21 -3.30 3.78 2.06
N LYS A 22 -2.12 4.42 2.12
CA LYS A 22 -0.96 4.00 1.31
C LYS A 22 -0.56 2.56 1.59
N ALA A 23 -0.54 2.14 2.86
CA ALA A 23 -0.22 0.78 3.25
C ALA A 23 -1.26 -0.23 2.73
N ASP A 24 -2.56 0.12 2.77
CA ASP A 24 -3.64 -0.74 2.28
C ASP A 24 -3.65 -0.81 0.74
N LEU A 25 -3.42 0.31 0.06
CA LEU A 25 -3.25 0.34 -1.40
C LEU A 25 -2.02 -0.47 -1.87
N ALA A 26 -0.95 -0.51 -1.08
CA ALA A 26 0.23 -1.33 -1.39
C ALA A 26 -0.07 -2.83 -1.40
N LYS A 27 -1.03 -3.28 -0.60
CA LYS A 27 -1.49 -4.69 -0.55
C LYS A 27 -2.34 -5.08 -1.77
N VAL A 28 -2.91 -4.11 -2.47
CA VAL A 28 -3.74 -4.38 -3.65
C VAL A 28 -2.87 -4.85 -4.81
N ARG A 29 -3.13 -6.06 -5.29
CA ARG A 29 -2.41 -6.64 -6.44
C ARG A 29 -2.71 -5.88 -7.72
N THR A 30 -1.66 -5.42 -8.40
CA THR A 30 -1.79 -4.60 -9.63
C THR A 30 -1.54 -5.38 -10.92
N GLY A 31 -1.33 -6.70 -10.84
CA GLY A 31 -0.92 -7.51 -12.00
C GLY A 31 0.54 -7.31 -12.41
N ARG A 32 1.25 -6.34 -11.83
CA ARG A 32 2.70 -6.23 -12.00
C ARG A 32 3.42 -7.26 -11.13
N ALA A 33 4.50 -7.80 -11.66
CA ALA A 33 5.40 -8.62 -10.89
C ALA A 33 5.99 -7.81 -9.73
N HIS A 34 6.00 -8.40 -8.55
CA HIS A 34 6.62 -7.84 -7.36
C HIS A 34 7.50 -8.89 -6.73
N THR A 35 8.76 -8.57 -6.46
CA THR A 35 9.73 -9.51 -5.89
C THR A 35 9.25 -10.10 -4.56
N GLY A 36 8.55 -9.33 -3.75
CA GLY A 36 7.97 -9.76 -2.48
C GLY A 36 6.96 -10.92 -2.57
N ILE A 37 6.47 -11.28 -3.77
CA ILE A 37 5.64 -12.48 -3.96
C ILE A 37 6.43 -13.75 -3.60
N LEU A 38 7.74 -13.72 -3.78
CA LEU A 38 8.62 -14.86 -3.55
C LEU A 38 9.25 -14.89 -2.15
N ASP A 39 9.03 -13.87 -1.31
CA ASP A 39 9.68 -13.74 0.01
C ASP A 39 9.32 -14.87 0.98
N HIS A 40 8.15 -15.48 0.82
CA HIS A 40 7.68 -16.56 1.68
C HIS A 40 8.06 -17.96 1.18
N ILE A 41 8.72 -18.07 0.01
CA ILE A 41 9.13 -19.36 -0.54
C ILE A 41 10.37 -19.84 0.21
N GLN A 42 10.28 -21.05 0.73
CA GLN A 42 11.40 -21.75 1.34
C GLN A 42 11.96 -22.79 0.35
N VAL A 43 13.27 -22.82 0.27
CA VAL A 43 14.02 -23.75 -0.58
C VAL A 43 14.81 -24.68 0.31
N ASP A 44 14.84 -25.96 -0.03
CA ASP A 44 15.72 -26.91 0.65
C ASP A 44 17.19 -26.62 0.25
N TYR A 45 17.92 -26.01 1.18
CA TYR A 45 19.34 -25.72 1.03
C TYR A 45 20.14 -26.70 1.89
N TYR A 46 20.64 -27.76 1.23
CA TYR A 46 21.40 -28.86 1.89
C TYR A 46 20.70 -29.45 3.13
N GLY A 47 19.39 -29.68 3.04
CA GLY A 47 18.58 -30.27 4.12
C GLY A 47 18.04 -29.27 5.14
N SER A 48 18.26 -27.96 4.92
CA SER A 48 17.72 -26.90 5.75
C SER A 48 16.76 -26.00 4.96
N PRO A 49 15.53 -25.75 5.45
CA PRO A 49 14.61 -24.82 4.80
C PRO A 49 15.16 -23.39 4.93
N THR A 50 15.47 -22.78 3.80
CA THR A 50 16.09 -21.44 3.73
C THR A 50 15.24 -20.55 2.84
N ALA A 51 15.08 -19.27 3.20
CA ALA A 51 14.33 -18.33 2.38
C ALA A 51 14.99 -18.17 1.00
N LEU A 52 14.17 -18.11 -0.05
CA LEU A 52 14.62 -17.96 -1.43
C LEU A 52 15.60 -16.78 -1.62
N THR A 53 15.33 -15.67 -0.94
CA THR A 53 16.18 -14.47 -1.00
C THR A 53 17.56 -14.63 -0.37
N GLN A 54 17.78 -15.69 0.40
CA GLN A 54 19.09 -16.04 0.99
C GLN A 54 19.91 -17.00 0.14
N VAL A 55 19.36 -17.54 -0.95
CA VAL A 55 20.02 -18.51 -1.84
C VAL A 55 20.05 -18.05 -3.29
N ALA A 56 19.32 -16.96 -3.61
CA ALA A 56 19.23 -16.41 -4.95
C ALA A 56 19.05 -14.90 -4.94
N ASN A 57 19.50 -14.24 -5.99
CA ASN A 57 19.19 -12.84 -6.25
C ASN A 57 17.84 -12.76 -6.98
N VAL A 58 16.90 -12.00 -6.43
CA VAL A 58 15.53 -11.83 -6.96
C VAL A 58 15.39 -10.44 -7.54
N THR A 59 15.18 -10.33 -8.84
CA THR A 59 15.07 -9.06 -9.58
C THR A 59 13.84 -9.05 -10.47
N LEU A 60 13.41 -7.87 -10.90
CA LEU A 60 12.39 -7.74 -11.94
C LEU A 60 13.09 -7.69 -13.31
N ILE A 61 12.75 -8.62 -14.21
CA ILE A 61 13.22 -8.58 -15.60
C ILE A 61 12.35 -7.63 -16.42
N ASP A 62 11.04 -7.73 -16.24
CA ASP A 62 10.05 -6.86 -16.88
C ASP A 62 8.82 -6.68 -15.96
N ALA A 63 7.81 -5.97 -16.43
CA ALA A 63 6.62 -5.63 -15.65
C ALA A 63 5.84 -6.86 -15.13
N ARG A 64 6.07 -8.05 -15.70
CA ARG A 64 5.34 -9.29 -15.38
C ARG A 64 6.25 -10.49 -15.08
N THR A 65 7.55 -10.33 -15.18
CA THR A 65 8.50 -11.43 -15.03
C THR A 65 9.50 -11.14 -13.93
N ILE A 66 9.55 -12.01 -12.95
CA ILE A 66 10.58 -12.01 -11.92
C ILE A 66 11.72 -12.89 -12.39
N GLY A 67 12.95 -12.39 -12.26
CA GLY A 67 14.17 -13.16 -12.47
C GLY A 67 14.72 -13.64 -11.15
N VAL A 68 14.95 -14.92 -11.03
CA VAL A 68 15.60 -15.53 -9.87
C VAL A 68 16.92 -16.12 -10.34
N GLN A 69 18.01 -15.55 -9.88
CA GLN A 69 19.35 -16.00 -10.19
C GLN A 69 19.97 -16.68 -8.96
N PRO A 70 20.06 -18.01 -8.95
CA PRO A 70 20.72 -18.72 -7.85
C PRO A 70 22.19 -18.33 -7.72
N TRP A 71 22.68 -18.23 -6.50
CA TRP A 71 24.11 -18.01 -6.27
C TRP A 71 24.92 -19.25 -6.63
N GLU A 72 24.32 -20.44 -6.48
CA GLU A 72 24.91 -21.71 -6.87
C GLU A 72 24.10 -22.33 -8.01
N LYS A 73 24.75 -22.62 -9.14
CA LYS A 73 24.11 -23.24 -10.32
C LYS A 73 23.44 -24.57 -10.01
N LYS A 74 23.96 -25.33 -9.05
CA LYS A 74 23.40 -26.61 -8.62
C LYS A 74 22.01 -26.47 -7.98
N MET A 75 21.70 -25.30 -7.41
CA MET A 75 20.43 -25.01 -6.75
C MET A 75 19.31 -24.64 -7.73
N LEU A 76 19.64 -24.43 -9.02
CA LEU A 76 18.68 -23.96 -10.02
C LEU A 76 17.41 -24.83 -10.07
N ASN A 77 17.57 -26.14 -10.19
CA ASN A 77 16.44 -27.07 -10.25
C ASN A 77 15.66 -27.15 -8.94
N THR A 78 16.35 -27.07 -7.81
CA THR A 78 15.72 -27.10 -6.48
C THR A 78 14.88 -25.85 -6.24
N ILE A 79 15.40 -24.70 -6.64
CA ILE A 79 14.70 -23.40 -6.54
C ILE A 79 13.51 -23.38 -7.51
N GLU A 80 13.69 -23.81 -8.76
CA GLU A 80 12.61 -23.89 -9.74
C GLU A 80 11.47 -24.78 -9.24
N LYS A 81 11.80 -25.95 -8.67
CA LYS A 81 10.83 -26.87 -8.08
C LYS A 81 10.11 -26.23 -6.90
N ALA A 82 10.82 -25.58 -5.98
CA ALA A 82 10.22 -24.91 -4.83
C ALA A 82 9.24 -23.81 -5.23
N ILE A 83 9.55 -23.05 -6.29
CA ILE A 83 8.65 -22.01 -6.83
C ILE A 83 7.42 -22.66 -7.47
N ARG A 84 7.59 -23.75 -8.22
CA ARG A 84 6.50 -24.47 -8.89
C ARG A 84 5.55 -25.13 -7.90
N ASP A 85 6.11 -25.75 -6.86
CA ASP A 85 5.35 -26.46 -5.81
C ASP A 85 4.72 -25.50 -4.79
N SER A 86 4.99 -24.19 -4.89
CA SER A 86 4.38 -23.19 -4.03
C SER A 86 2.89 -22.97 -4.39
N ASP A 87 2.09 -22.63 -3.38
CA ASP A 87 0.65 -22.34 -3.56
C ASP A 87 0.35 -21.06 -4.38
N LEU A 88 1.39 -20.44 -4.95
CA LEU A 88 1.28 -19.20 -5.70
C LEU A 88 0.80 -19.37 -7.15
N GLY A 89 0.75 -20.61 -7.65
CA GLY A 89 0.33 -20.90 -9.03
C GLY A 89 1.26 -20.32 -10.09
N LEU A 90 2.56 -20.24 -9.79
CA LEU A 90 3.58 -19.69 -10.68
C LEU A 90 4.17 -20.81 -11.55
N ASN A 91 4.50 -20.48 -12.80
CA ASN A 91 5.14 -21.39 -13.75
C ASN A 91 6.58 -20.93 -14.04
N PRO A 92 7.56 -21.29 -13.19
CA PRO A 92 8.95 -20.93 -13.42
C PRO A 92 9.51 -21.68 -14.63
N SER A 93 10.39 -21.05 -15.37
CA SER A 93 11.15 -21.64 -16.46
C SER A 93 12.62 -21.23 -16.39
N SER A 94 13.51 -22.19 -16.41
CA SER A 94 14.95 -21.93 -16.41
C SER A 94 15.42 -21.51 -17.80
N GLN A 95 16.14 -20.41 -17.89
CA GLN A 95 16.78 -19.92 -19.09
C GLN A 95 18.25 -19.58 -18.79
N GLY A 96 19.15 -20.50 -19.12
CA GLY A 96 20.55 -20.38 -18.71
C GLY A 96 20.72 -20.48 -17.19
N ASP A 97 21.32 -19.47 -16.58
CA ASP A 97 21.55 -19.39 -15.13
C ASP A 97 20.45 -18.64 -14.37
N VAL A 98 19.37 -18.24 -15.06
CA VAL A 98 18.27 -17.46 -14.50
C VAL A 98 16.95 -18.20 -14.62
N ILE A 99 16.19 -18.26 -13.54
CA ILE A 99 14.82 -18.78 -13.55
C ILE A 99 13.89 -17.59 -13.80
N ARG A 100 13.12 -17.67 -14.88
CA ARG A 100 12.09 -16.67 -15.20
C ARG A 100 10.77 -17.14 -14.61
N VAL A 101 10.17 -16.27 -13.79
CA VAL A 101 8.89 -16.53 -13.13
C VAL A 101 7.88 -15.52 -13.67
N PRO A 102 7.10 -15.89 -14.71
CA PRO A 102 6.03 -15.04 -15.20
C PRO A 102 4.90 -14.99 -14.17
N THR A 103 4.45 -13.80 -13.84
CA THR A 103 3.26 -13.61 -13.01
C THR A 103 2.03 -13.59 -13.91
N PRO A 104 0.96 -14.37 -13.56
CA PRO A 104 -0.25 -14.38 -14.36
C PRO A 104 -0.89 -12.99 -14.40
N ALA A 105 -1.34 -12.59 -15.59
CA ALA A 105 -2.08 -11.36 -15.77
C ALA A 105 -3.40 -11.42 -14.98
N LEU A 106 -3.81 -10.31 -14.39
CA LEU A 106 -5.15 -10.20 -13.83
C LEU A 106 -6.19 -10.30 -14.94
N THR A 107 -7.21 -11.11 -14.75
CA THR A 107 -8.37 -11.13 -15.63
C THR A 107 -9.10 -9.78 -15.56
N GLU A 108 -9.88 -9.44 -16.60
CA GLU A 108 -10.63 -8.18 -16.62
C GLU A 108 -11.60 -8.09 -15.42
N GLU A 109 -12.23 -9.19 -15.07
CA GLU A 109 -13.10 -9.28 -13.88
C GLU A 109 -12.34 -8.97 -12.59
N ARG A 110 -11.16 -9.55 -12.44
CA ARG A 110 -10.32 -9.34 -11.26
C ARG A 110 -9.82 -7.90 -11.18
N ARG A 111 -9.52 -7.25 -12.30
CA ARG A 111 -9.18 -5.82 -12.33
C ARG A 111 -10.34 -4.96 -11.85
N LYS A 112 -11.57 -5.25 -12.28
CA LYS A 112 -12.77 -4.53 -11.82
C LYS A 112 -12.99 -4.69 -10.30
N GLU A 113 -12.76 -5.88 -9.78
CA GLU A 113 -12.81 -6.12 -8.32
C GLU A 113 -11.74 -5.32 -7.58
N MET A 114 -10.51 -5.29 -8.08
CA MET A 114 -9.43 -4.51 -7.46
C MET A 114 -9.72 -3.01 -7.49
N VAL A 115 -10.25 -2.47 -8.59
CA VAL A 115 -10.67 -1.06 -8.66
C VAL A 115 -11.77 -0.76 -7.65
N LYS A 116 -12.74 -1.67 -7.48
CA LYS A 116 -13.79 -1.52 -6.47
C LYS A 116 -13.23 -1.51 -5.05
N LEU A 117 -12.25 -2.38 -4.77
CA LEU A 117 -11.56 -2.42 -3.48
C LEU A 117 -10.81 -1.11 -3.22
N VAL A 118 -10.04 -0.62 -4.19
CA VAL A 118 -9.31 0.66 -4.10
C VAL A 118 -10.26 1.83 -3.79
N LYS A 119 -11.44 1.87 -4.44
CA LYS A 119 -12.45 2.89 -4.15
C LYS A 119 -13.02 2.77 -2.74
N GLY A 120 -13.24 1.56 -2.26
CA GLY A 120 -13.68 1.31 -0.88
C GLY A 120 -12.71 1.85 0.14
N GLU A 121 -11.43 1.49 0.03
CA GLU A 121 -10.36 1.99 0.91
C GLU A 121 -10.25 3.53 0.89
N ALA A 122 -10.46 4.14 -0.28
CA ALA A 122 -10.47 5.59 -0.42
C ALA A 122 -11.61 6.25 0.34
N GLU A 123 -12.82 5.70 0.25
CA GLU A 123 -13.98 6.23 0.98
C GLU A 123 -13.79 6.10 2.50
N ASP A 124 -13.24 4.99 2.98
CA ASP A 124 -12.94 4.79 4.40
C ASP A 124 -11.92 5.82 4.90
N ALA A 125 -10.88 6.09 4.12
CA ALA A 125 -9.91 7.14 4.45
C ALA A 125 -10.55 8.54 4.48
N LYS A 126 -11.42 8.86 3.52
CA LYS A 126 -12.14 10.15 3.50
C LYS A 126 -13.10 10.29 4.68
N ILE A 127 -13.78 9.23 5.07
CA ILE A 127 -14.65 9.19 6.26
C ILE A 127 -13.82 9.45 7.51
N ALA A 128 -12.67 8.79 7.67
CA ALA A 128 -11.76 9.02 8.78
C ALA A 128 -11.28 10.49 8.85
N ILE A 129 -10.87 11.08 7.73
CA ILE A 129 -10.45 12.49 7.65
C ILE A 129 -11.59 13.43 8.03
N ARG A 130 -12.81 13.18 7.55
CA ARG A 130 -13.99 13.99 7.90
C ARG A 130 -14.36 13.88 9.38
N ASN A 131 -14.20 12.71 9.98
CA ASN A 131 -14.44 12.51 11.42
C ASN A 131 -13.41 13.26 12.25
N ILE A 132 -12.13 13.24 11.87
CA ILE A 132 -11.07 14.03 12.55
C ILE A 132 -11.39 15.52 12.50
N ARG A 133 -11.88 16.04 11.37
CA ARG A 133 -12.35 17.42 11.27
C ARG A 133 -13.49 17.71 12.25
N ARG A 134 -14.49 16.82 12.34
CA ARG A 134 -15.61 17.00 13.29
C ARG A 134 -15.12 17.05 14.72
N ASP A 135 -14.28 16.10 15.13
CA ASP A 135 -13.71 16.06 16.48
C ASP A 135 -12.96 17.36 16.81
N ALA A 136 -12.16 17.86 15.87
CA ALA A 136 -11.43 19.10 16.04
C ALA A 136 -12.37 20.29 16.20
N ASN A 137 -13.40 20.41 15.36
CA ASN A 137 -14.38 21.49 15.44
C ASN A 137 -15.22 21.43 16.75
N GLU A 138 -15.56 20.23 17.22
CA GLU A 138 -16.22 20.06 18.52
C GLU A 138 -15.33 20.51 19.67
N THR A 139 -14.04 20.21 19.61
CA THR A 139 -13.06 20.67 20.59
C THR A 139 -12.94 22.18 20.58
N LEU A 140 -12.88 22.84 19.42
CA LEU A 140 -12.85 24.28 19.28
C LEU A 140 -14.10 24.94 19.89
N LYS A 141 -15.29 24.38 19.61
CA LYS A 141 -16.56 24.88 20.21
C LYS A 141 -16.59 24.74 21.73
N LYS A 142 -16.03 23.68 22.29
CA LYS A 142 -15.87 23.54 23.76
C LYS A 142 -14.95 24.61 24.31
N MET A 143 -13.83 24.91 23.64
CA MET A 143 -12.90 25.95 24.07
C MET A 143 -13.55 27.33 24.11
N VAL A 144 -14.45 27.64 23.17
CA VAL A 144 -15.24 28.88 23.21
C VAL A 144 -16.19 28.92 24.43
N LYS A 145 -16.92 27.81 24.69
CA LYS A 145 -17.81 27.71 25.85
C LYS A 145 -17.05 27.87 27.18
N ASP A 146 -15.85 27.31 27.25
CA ASP A 146 -14.98 27.38 28.43
C ASP A 146 -14.22 28.72 28.50
N LYS A 147 -14.50 29.66 27.60
CA LYS A 147 -13.82 30.95 27.46
C LYS A 147 -12.29 30.86 27.32
N ALA A 148 -11.80 29.73 26.78
CA ALA A 148 -10.38 29.49 26.51
C ALA A 148 -9.91 30.10 25.17
N CYS A 149 -10.83 30.46 24.28
CA CYS A 149 -10.57 31.19 23.03
C CYS A 149 -11.79 32.06 22.67
N SER A 150 -11.59 33.01 21.75
CA SER A 150 -12.67 33.83 21.21
C SER A 150 -13.42 33.10 20.08
N GLU A 151 -14.61 33.55 19.72
CA GLU A 151 -15.36 33.04 18.55
C GLU A 151 -14.60 33.29 17.23
N ASP A 152 -13.89 34.44 17.14
CA ASP A 152 -13.06 34.73 15.96
C ASP A 152 -11.88 33.76 15.82
N ASP A 153 -11.26 33.36 16.92
CA ASP A 153 -10.18 32.38 16.93
C ASP A 153 -10.68 30.98 16.56
N GLU A 154 -11.85 30.58 17.05
CA GLU A 154 -12.53 29.34 16.68
C GLU A 154 -12.79 29.31 15.17
N ARG A 155 -13.39 30.41 14.64
CA ARG A 155 -13.70 30.52 13.22
C ARG A 155 -12.46 30.37 12.34
N ARG A 156 -11.38 31.11 12.66
CA ARG A 156 -10.10 31.02 11.92
C ARG A 156 -9.51 29.60 11.96
N SER A 157 -9.50 29.01 13.16
CA SER A 157 -8.98 27.64 13.33
C SER A 157 -9.82 26.61 12.58
N SER A 158 -11.14 26.76 12.57
CA SER A 158 -12.06 25.91 11.82
C SER A 158 -11.83 26.02 10.30
N GLU A 159 -11.60 27.24 9.78
CA GLU A 159 -11.27 27.46 8.37
C GLU A 159 -9.92 26.81 7.99
N GLU A 160 -8.91 26.88 8.87
CA GLU A 160 -7.62 26.25 8.64
C GLU A 160 -7.73 24.71 8.64
N ILE A 161 -8.52 24.14 9.56
CA ILE A 161 -8.79 22.69 9.61
C ILE A 161 -9.58 22.25 8.37
N GLN A 162 -10.50 23.09 7.86
CA GLN A 162 -11.21 22.80 6.62
C GLN A 162 -10.25 22.77 5.43
N LYS A 163 -9.36 23.74 5.28
CA LYS A 163 -8.33 23.75 4.22
C LYS A 163 -7.42 22.51 4.29
N LEU A 164 -7.04 22.12 5.50
CA LEU A 164 -6.26 20.89 5.72
C LEU A 164 -7.05 19.66 5.27
N THR A 165 -8.32 19.58 5.63
CA THR A 165 -9.22 18.49 5.23
C THR A 165 -9.31 18.39 3.71
N ASP A 166 -9.54 19.52 3.03
CA ASP A 166 -9.67 19.57 1.55
C ASP A 166 -8.38 19.12 0.87
N LYS A 167 -7.23 19.53 1.40
CA LYS A 167 -5.92 19.06 0.93
C LYS A 167 -5.76 17.56 1.10
N CYS A 168 -6.08 17.02 2.27
CA CYS A 168 -5.96 15.59 2.55
C CYS A 168 -6.90 14.76 1.66
N VAL A 169 -8.13 15.23 1.41
CA VAL A 169 -9.07 14.57 0.49
C VAL A 169 -8.52 14.58 -0.95
N ALA A 170 -7.94 15.70 -1.40
CA ALA A 170 -7.31 15.76 -2.72
C ALA A 170 -6.10 14.83 -2.84
N ASP A 171 -5.32 14.67 -1.77
CA ASP A 171 -4.19 13.72 -1.74
C ASP A 171 -4.69 12.26 -1.80
N VAL A 172 -5.80 11.94 -1.12
CA VAL A 172 -6.47 10.63 -1.24
C VAL A 172 -6.89 10.38 -2.70
N ASP A 173 -7.54 11.35 -3.35
CA ASP A 173 -8.00 11.21 -4.74
C ASP A 173 -6.83 10.96 -5.71
N LYS A 174 -5.70 11.62 -5.51
CA LYS A 174 -4.48 11.39 -6.31
C LYS A 174 -3.95 9.97 -6.15
N LEU A 175 -3.80 9.51 -4.90
CA LEU A 175 -3.31 8.15 -4.60
C LEU A 175 -4.22 7.09 -5.24
N VAL A 176 -5.52 7.30 -5.20
CA VAL A 176 -6.51 6.41 -5.81
C VAL A 176 -6.38 6.39 -7.32
N ALA A 177 -6.31 7.57 -7.96
CA ALA A 177 -6.17 7.67 -9.40
C ALA A 177 -4.89 7.01 -9.92
N GLU A 178 -3.77 7.18 -9.21
CA GLU A 178 -2.51 6.52 -9.51
C GLU A 178 -2.65 5.00 -9.40
N LYS A 179 -3.28 4.51 -8.32
CA LYS A 179 -3.47 3.08 -8.09
C LYS A 179 -4.45 2.45 -9.08
N GLU A 180 -5.55 3.13 -9.43
CA GLU A 180 -6.47 2.67 -10.48
C GLU A 180 -5.75 2.54 -11.82
N LYS A 181 -4.93 3.52 -12.18
CA LYS A 181 -4.10 3.46 -13.39
C LYS A 181 -3.15 2.26 -13.36
N GLU A 182 -2.49 1.99 -12.24
CA GLU A 182 -1.62 0.81 -12.09
C GLU A 182 -2.38 -0.50 -12.28
N VAL A 183 -3.58 -0.62 -11.71
CA VAL A 183 -4.44 -1.82 -11.83
C VAL A 183 -4.92 -2.03 -13.27
N LEU A 184 -5.21 -0.94 -14.00
CA LEU A 184 -5.73 -1.00 -15.36
C LEU A 184 -4.63 -1.09 -16.44
N THR A 185 -3.41 -0.63 -16.13
CA THR A 185 -2.29 -0.62 -17.08
C THR A 185 -1.52 -1.94 -17.01
N VAL A 186 -1.97 -2.94 -17.75
CA VAL A 186 -1.23 -4.20 -17.97
C VAL A 186 -1.37 -4.65 -19.40
#